data_47baa5dedbaf8e9e432c0cfb6ba7f66c
#
_entry.id   47baa5dedbaf8e9e432c0cfb6ba7f66c
#
_cell.length_a   1.000
_cell.length_b   1.000
_cell.length_c   1.000
_cell.angle_alpha   90.00
_cell.angle_beta   90.00
_cell.angle_gamma   90.00
#
_symmetry.space_group_name_H-M   'P 1'
#
loop_
_entity.id
_entity.type
_entity.pdbx_description
1 polymer ?
#
loop_
_entity_poly.entity_id
_entity_poly.type
_entity_poly.pdbx_seq_one_letter_code
_entity_poly.pdbx_strand_id
1 'polypeptide(L)'
;CISVGLFSDKTGNTNNIFYGFIIMLIGSILFASGIISSSVNTLFIISLIIVAVGTYAIRGLYFSILNDGDIPIALSGTAIGMVSIIGYSPDIFATPLYGYLLDTYPGIKGHQFIFMILAVSSIAGLITTLKFKKLVKQV
;
A
#
# COMPACT_ATOMS: atom_id res chain seq x y z
N CYS A 1 1.21 8.27 -11.03
CA CYS A 1 2.52 7.59 -11.02
C CYS A 1 3.66 8.55 -11.39
N ILE A 2 3.56 9.35 -12.48
CA ILE A 2 4.65 10.26 -12.93
C ILE A 2 5.03 11.28 -11.85
N SER A 3 4.07 11.92 -11.22
CA SER A 3 4.31 12.90 -10.15
C SER A 3 5.04 12.30 -8.94
N VAL A 4 4.71 11.06 -8.58
CA VAL A 4 5.34 10.34 -7.46
C VAL A 4 6.76 9.92 -7.80
N GLY A 5 7.03 9.53 -9.06
CA GLY A 5 8.38 9.21 -9.53
C GLY A 5 9.31 10.42 -9.45
N LEU A 6 8.88 11.59 -9.94
CA LEU A 6 9.65 12.83 -9.88
C LEU A 6 9.97 13.30 -8.44
N PHE A 7 9.07 13.03 -7.49
CA PHE A 7 9.31 13.31 -6.07
C PHE A 7 10.28 12.30 -5.44
N SER A 8 10.25 11.05 -5.92
CA SER A 8 11.09 9.96 -5.43
C SER A 8 12.57 10.19 -5.68
N ASP A 9 12.93 10.77 -6.83
CA ASP A 9 14.32 11.07 -7.19
C ASP A 9 15.02 12.04 -6.21
N LYS A 10 14.25 12.84 -5.47
CA LYS A 10 14.78 13.82 -4.50
C LYS A 10 14.85 13.33 -3.07
N THR A 11 14.00 12.38 -2.65
CA THR A 11 13.81 12.01 -1.24
C THR A 11 14.19 10.58 -0.90
N GLY A 12 14.60 9.78 -1.89
CA GLY A 12 14.90 8.35 -1.75
C GLY A 12 13.64 7.48 -1.81
N ASN A 13 13.72 6.42 -2.61
CA ASN A 13 12.57 5.56 -2.94
C ASN A 13 11.96 4.90 -1.70
N THR A 14 12.80 4.39 -0.80
CA THR A 14 12.37 3.70 0.43
C THR A 14 11.61 4.62 1.39
N ASN A 15 12.01 5.90 1.49
CA ASN A 15 11.28 6.86 2.32
C ASN A 15 9.88 7.16 1.78
N ASN A 16 9.74 7.27 0.47
CA ASN A 16 8.44 7.55 -0.15
C ASN A 16 7.47 6.38 -0.03
N ILE A 17 7.96 5.15 -0.08
CA ILE A 17 7.16 3.95 0.21
C ILE A 17 6.70 3.95 1.66
N PHE A 18 7.57 4.32 2.60
CA PHE A 18 7.19 4.47 4.01
C PHE A 18 6.06 5.48 4.20
N TYR A 19 6.14 6.66 3.58
CA TYR A 19 5.06 7.65 3.61
C TYR A 19 3.78 7.16 2.93
N GLY A 20 3.90 6.40 1.83
CA GLY A 20 2.76 5.78 1.17
C GLY A 20 1.98 4.84 2.11
N PHE A 21 2.69 4.00 2.87
CA PHE A 21 2.06 3.12 3.87
C PHE A 21 1.45 3.91 5.04
N ILE A 22 2.05 5.01 5.48
CA ILE A 22 1.46 5.89 6.52
C ILE A 22 0.15 6.48 6.02
N ILE A 23 0.12 7.03 4.80
CA ILE A 23 -1.09 7.61 4.21
C ILE A 23 -2.18 6.55 4.09
N MET A 24 -1.85 5.35 3.61
CA MET A 24 -2.78 4.24 3.49
C MET A 24 -3.31 3.80 4.86
N LEU A 25 -2.47 3.75 5.88
CA LEU A 25 -2.85 3.39 7.24
C LEU A 25 -3.84 4.42 7.84
N ILE A 26 -3.53 5.71 7.72
CA ILE A 26 -4.41 6.78 8.21
C ILE A 26 -5.79 6.68 7.55
N GLY A 27 -5.85 6.59 6.21
CA GLY A 27 -7.12 6.47 5.49
C GLY A 27 -7.89 5.20 5.88
N SER A 28 -7.21 4.08 6.08
CA SER A 28 -7.83 2.81 6.48
C SER A 28 -8.39 2.86 7.90
N ILE A 29 -7.68 3.45 8.86
CA ILE A 29 -8.16 3.59 10.24
C ILE A 29 -9.34 4.55 10.31
N LEU A 30 -9.32 5.66 9.59
CA LEU A 30 -10.44 6.60 9.54
C LEU A 30 -11.73 5.90 9.11
N PHE A 31 -11.65 5.01 8.14
CA PHE A 31 -12.82 4.27 7.67
C PHE A 31 -13.21 3.12 8.62
N ALA A 32 -12.24 2.34 9.10
CA ALA A 32 -12.47 1.22 10.01
C ALA A 32 -13.05 1.66 11.36
N SER A 33 -12.75 2.89 11.83
CA SER A 33 -13.24 3.42 13.11
C SER A 33 -14.76 3.63 13.18
N GLY A 34 -15.46 3.53 12.04
CA GLY A 34 -16.91 3.72 12.00
C GLY A 34 -17.39 5.17 12.24
N ILE A 35 -16.46 6.13 12.36
CA ILE A 35 -16.79 7.56 12.48
C ILE A 35 -17.50 8.04 11.22
N ILE A 36 -17.23 7.38 10.10
CA ILE A 36 -17.85 7.66 8.81
C ILE A 36 -19.20 6.97 8.76
N SER A 37 -20.23 7.66 9.23
CA SER A 37 -21.64 7.28 9.06
C SER A 37 -22.11 7.62 7.65
N SER A 38 -23.11 6.88 7.15
CA SER A 38 -23.72 7.07 5.83
C SER A 38 -24.27 8.49 5.57
N SER A 39 -24.40 9.33 6.61
CA SER A 39 -24.80 10.74 6.47
C SER A 39 -23.66 11.68 6.02
N VAL A 40 -22.40 11.21 5.97
CA VAL A 40 -21.25 12.07 5.59
C VAL A 40 -20.55 11.48 4.38
N ASN A 41 -21.23 11.47 3.23
CA ASN A 41 -20.68 11.02 1.95
C ASN A 41 -19.33 11.66 1.60
N THR A 42 -19.11 12.91 1.99
CA THR A 42 -17.86 13.63 1.68
C THR A 42 -16.65 13.00 2.39
N LEU A 43 -16.76 12.65 3.67
CA LEU A 43 -15.66 12.00 4.40
C LEU A 43 -15.38 10.59 3.85
N PHE A 44 -16.41 9.88 3.41
CA PHE A 44 -16.26 8.60 2.74
C PHE A 44 -15.41 8.72 1.47
N ILE A 45 -15.74 9.65 0.58
CA ILE A 45 -15.01 9.90 -0.65
C ILE A 45 -13.56 10.33 -0.36
N ILE A 46 -13.36 11.23 0.61
CA ILE A 46 -12.02 11.69 1.00
C ILE A 46 -11.17 10.50 1.49
N SER A 47 -11.70 9.62 2.33
CA SER A 47 -10.95 8.46 2.83
C SER A 47 -10.59 7.48 1.71
N LEU A 48 -11.50 7.25 0.75
CA LEU A 48 -11.22 6.44 -0.43
C LEU A 48 -10.09 7.03 -1.27
N ILE A 49 -10.12 8.34 -1.51
CA ILE A 49 -9.08 9.04 -2.28
C ILE A 49 -7.72 8.92 -1.56
N ILE A 50 -7.68 9.11 -0.24
CA ILE A 50 -6.45 8.99 0.56
C ILE A 50 -5.86 7.58 0.43
N VAL A 51 -6.68 6.53 0.61
CA VAL A 51 -6.23 5.14 0.48
C VAL A 51 -5.78 4.84 -0.95
N ALA A 52 -6.52 5.31 -1.96
CA ALA A 52 -6.15 5.13 -3.37
C ALA A 52 -4.80 5.79 -3.68
N VAL A 53 -4.60 7.05 -3.24
CA VAL A 53 -3.32 7.75 -3.43
C VAL A 53 -2.17 6.98 -2.78
N GLY A 54 -2.32 6.52 -1.54
CA GLY A 54 -1.32 5.70 -0.86
C GLY A 54 -1.00 4.41 -1.62
N THR A 55 -2.02 3.69 -2.05
CA THR A 55 -1.87 2.43 -2.80
C THR A 55 -1.15 2.64 -4.14
N TYR A 56 -1.57 3.63 -4.92
CA TYR A 56 -0.94 3.92 -6.21
C TYR A 56 0.48 4.50 -6.07
N ALA A 57 0.76 5.23 -4.99
CA ALA A 57 2.10 5.68 -4.67
C ALA A 57 3.02 4.48 -4.41
N ILE A 58 2.60 3.53 -3.58
CA ILE A 58 3.36 2.32 -3.31
C ILE A 58 3.56 1.49 -4.59
N ARG A 59 2.50 1.28 -5.40
CA ARG A 59 2.58 0.56 -6.67
C ARG A 59 3.53 1.21 -7.68
N GLY A 60 3.67 2.52 -7.66
CA GLY A 60 4.61 3.23 -8.54
C GLY A 60 6.06 3.12 -8.10
N LEU A 61 6.31 2.85 -6.83
CA LEU A 61 7.63 2.91 -6.23
C LEU A 61 8.26 1.55 -5.89
N TYR A 62 7.46 0.46 -5.83
CA TYR A 62 8.00 -0.80 -5.34
C TYR A 62 9.09 -1.41 -6.24
N PHE A 63 9.11 -1.09 -7.55
CA PHE A 63 10.21 -1.47 -8.42
C PHE A 63 11.47 -0.62 -8.21
N SER A 64 11.33 0.62 -7.76
CA SER A 64 12.48 1.49 -7.51
C SER A 64 13.29 1.10 -6.27
N ILE A 65 12.74 0.25 -5.39
CA ILE A 65 13.48 -0.40 -4.30
C ILE A 65 14.67 -1.22 -4.81
N LEU A 66 14.58 -1.77 -6.02
CA LEU A 66 15.67 -2.55 -6.62
C LEU A 66 16.93 -1.68 -6.85
N ASN A 67 16.74 -0.39 -7.14
CA ASN A 67 17.85 0.55 -7.25
C ASN A 67 18.47 0.85 -5.87
N ASP A 68 17.66 0.96 -4.83
CA ASP A 68 18.14 1.19 -3.46
C ASP A 68 18.89 -0.03 -2.89
N GLY A 69 18.65 -1.22 -3.44
CA GLY A 69 19.26 -2.48 -3.05
C GLY A 69 20.54 -2.85 -3.82
N ASP A 70 21.10 -1.95 -4.64
CA ASP A 70 22.32 -2.16 -5.45
C ASP A 70 22.32 -3.48 -6.24
N ILE A 71 21.17 -3.88 -6.81
CA ILE A 71 21.04 -5.12 -7.57
C ILE A 71 21.76 -4.99 -8.91
N PRO A 72 22.73 -5.87 -9.23
CA PRO A 72 23.43 -5.85 -10.52
C PRO A 72 22.46 -5.91 -11.70
N ILE A 73 22.74 -5.15 -12.76
CA ILE A 73 21.90 -5.09 -13.97
C ILE A 73 21.64 -6.49 -14.55
N ALA A 74 22.62 -7.39 -14.47
CA ALA A 74 22.50 -8.78 -14.94
C ALA A 74 21.41 -9.58 -14.21
N LEU A 75 21.10 -9.23 -12.97
CA LEU A 75 20.09 -9.91 -12.16
C LEU A 75 18.76 -9.13 -12.06
N SER A 76 18.72 -7.92 -12.61
CA SER A 76 17.54 -7.03 -12.50
C SER A 76 16.27 -7.68 -13.06
N GLY A 77 16.35 -8.40 -14.18
CA GLY A 77 15.19 -9.09 -14.76
C GLY A 77 14.60 -10.15 -13.82
N THR A 78 15.46 -10.98 -13.22
CA THR A 78 15.03 -12.01 -12.25
C THR A 78 14.44 -11.36 -10.99
N ALA A 79 15.09 -10.32 -10.47
CA ALA A 79 14.61 -9.60 -9.30
C ALA A 79 13.25 -8.94 -9.55
N ILE A 80 13.05 -8.29 -10.71
CA ILE A 80 11.76 -7.72 -11.11
C ILE A 80 10.69 -8.81 -11.21
N GLY A 81 11.02 -9.97 -11.79
CA GLY A 81 10.10 -11.10 -11.89
C GLY A 81 9.65 -11.59 -10.51
N MET A 82 10.58 -11.80 -9.57
CA MET A 82 10.27 -12.23 -8.21
C MET A 82 9.41 -11.21 -7.46
N VAL A 83 9.78 -9.93 -7.52
CA VAL A 83 9.03 -8.84 -6.90
C VAL A 83 7.63 -8.73 -7.50
N SER A 84 7.48 -8.94 -8.81
CA SER A 84 6.17 -8.93 -9.47
C SER A 84 5.28 -10.07 -8.99
N ILE A 85 5.78 -11.30 -8.89
CA ILE A 85 5.00 -12.44 -8.40
C ILE A 85 4.48 -12.17 -6.98
N ILE A 86 5.34 -11.69 -6.08
CA ILE A 86 4.96 -11.37 -4.71
C ILE A 86 4.01 -10.16 -4.66
N GLY A 87 4.30 -9.12 -5.44
CA GLY A 87 3.54 -7.88 -5.44
C GLY A 87 2.13 -8.00 -6.03
N TYR A 88 1.93 -8.89 -7.00
CA TYR A 88 0.61 -9.12 -7.62
C TYR A 88 -0.13 -10.33 -7.03
N SER A 89 0.51 -11.19 -6.24
CA SER A 89 -0.17 -12.32 -5.61
C SER A 89 -1.38 -11.95 -4.75
N PRO A 90 -1.39 -10.83 -4.00
CA PRO A 90 -2.57 -10.40 -3.26
C PRO A 90 -3.80 -10.16 -4.13
N ASP A 91 -3.63 -9.69 -5.36
CA ASP A 91 -4.75 -9.40 -6.27
C ASP A 91 -5.57 -10.67 -6.61
N ILE A 92 -4.94 -11.86 -6.52
CA ILE A 92 -5.58 -13.15 -6.81
C ILE A 92 -6.60 -13.52 -5.72
N PHE A 93 -6.26 -13.33 -4.45
CA PHE A 93 -7.11 -13.74 -3.31
C PHE A 93 -7.84 -12.57 -2.63
N ALA A 94 -7.34 -11.36 -2.72
CA ALA A 94 -7.97 -10.21 -2.08
C ALA A 94 -9.33 -9.86 -2.74
N THR A 95 -9.41 -9.91 -4.07
CA THR A 95 -10.67 -9.61 -4.78
C THR A 95 -11.82 -10.57 -4.41
N PRO A 96 -11.64 -11.91 -4.44
CA PRO A 96 -12.66 -12.84 -3.96
C PRO A 96 -12.98 -12.67 -2.48
N LEU A 97 -11.97 -12.41 -1.63
CA LEU A 97 -12.16 -12.20 -0.21
C LEU A 97 -13.01 -10.95 0.06
N TYR A 98 -12.75 -9.86 -0.65
CA TYR A 98 -13.52 -8.63 -0.49
C TYR A 98 -14.96 -8.80 -0.99
N GLY A 99 -15.17 -9.52 -2.10
CA GLY A 99 -16.50 -9.90 -2.58
C GLY A 99 -17.26 -10.69 -1.50
N TYR A 100 -16.66 -11.73 -0.96
CA TYR A 100 -17.24 -12.54 0.11
C TYR A 100 -17.62 -11.72 1.36
N LEU A 101 -16.75 -10.80 1.77
CA LEU A 101 -17.03 -9.92 2.93
C LEU A 101 -18.20 -8.97 2.66
N LEU A 102 -18.32 -8.43 1.46
CA LEU A 102 -19.43 -7.54 1.11
C LEU A 102 -20.76 -8.29 0.98
N ASP A 103 -20.74 -9.53 0.48
CA ASP A 103 -21.93 -10.37 0.38
C ASP A 103 -22.40 -10.87 1.75
N THR A 104 -21.44 -11.23 2.63
CA THR A 104 -21.76 -11.76 3.96
C THR A 104 -22.19 -10.65 4.95
N TYR A 105 -21.57 -9.47 4.83
CA TYR A 105 -21.82 -8.32 5.70
C TYR A 105 -22.27 -7.12 4.89
N PRO A 106 -23.53 -7.06 4.43
CA PRO A 106 -24.01 -5.98 3.59
C PRO A 106 -23.95 -4.63 4.31
N GLY A 107 -23.74 -3.56 3.53
CA GLY A 107 -23.66 -2.19 4.01
C GLY A 107 -22.30 -1.81 4.57
N ILE A 108 -22.28 -0.91 5.57
CA ILE A 108 -21.06 -0.29 6.10
C ILE A 108 -20.11 -1.32 6.73
N LYS A 109 -20.63 -2.36 7.36
CA LYS A 109 -19.81 -3.37 8.07
C LYS A 109 -18.85 -4.12 7.15
N GLY A 110 -19.27 -4.54 5.97
CA GLY A 110 -18.41 -5.21 4.99
C GLY A 110 -17.24 -4.32 4.58
N HIS A 111 -17.51 -3.06 4.33
CA HIS A 111 -16.46 -2.08 4.02
C HIS A 111 -15.51 -1.88 5.20
N GLN A 112 -16.00 -1.79 6.43
CA GLN A 112 -15.15 -1.68 7.62
C GLN A 112 -14.18 -2.85 7.75
N PHE A 113 -14.62 -4.09 7.51
CA PHE A 113 -13.75 -5.27 7.52
C PHE A 113 -12.66 -5.18 6.46
N ILE A 114 -12.99 -4.75 5.25
CA ILE A 114 -12.00 -4.55 4.18
C ILE A 114 -10.94 -3.52 4.60
N PHE A 115 -11.37 -2.37 5.13
CA PHE A 115 -10.44 -1.34 5.58
C PHE A 115 -9.62 -1.76 6.81
N MET A 116 -10.14 -2.63 7.66
CA MET A 116 -9.37 -3.23 8.75
C MET A 116 -8.26 -4.14 8.21
N ILE A 117 -8.53 -4.96 7.20
CA ILE A 117 -7.52 -5.78 6.51
C ILE A 117 -6.45 -4.89 5.87
N LEU A 118 -6.85 -3.80 5.21
CA LEU A 118 -5.92 -2.83 4.63
C LEU A 118 -5.05 -2.16 5.69
N ALA A 119 -5.60 -1.82 6.86
CA ALA A 119 -4.85 -1.25 7.97
C ALA A 119 -3.78 -2.23 8.50
N VAL A 120 -4.15 -3.49 8.71
CA VAL A 120 -3.20 -4.55 9.13
C VAL A 120 -2.10 -4.74 8.09
N SER A 121 -2.46 -4.79 6.80
CA SER A 121 -1.50 -4.91 5.71
C SER A 121 -0.55 -3.70 5.64
N SER A 122 -1.06 -2.49 5.91
CA SER A 122 -0.24 -1.26 5.96
C SER A 122 0.77 -1.30 7.11
N ILE A 123 0.38 -1.80 8.28
CA ILE A 123 1.29 -1.98 9.42
C ILE A 123 2.40 -2.98 9.07
N ALA A 124 2.05 -4.11 8.47
CA ALA A 124 3.04 -5.09 8.01
C ALA A 124 4.01 -4.48 6.99
N GLY A 125 3.50 -3.69 6.04
CA GLY A 125 4.30 -2.95 5.06
C GLY A 125 5.24 -1.93 5.71
N LEU A 126 4.78 -1.18 6.72
CA LEU A 126 5.63 -0.24 7.48
C LEU A 126 6.78 -0.96 8.19
N ILE A 127 6.49 -2.07 8.87
CA ILE A 127 7.51 -2.86 9.58
C ILE A 127 8.57 -3.38 8.60
N THR A 128 8.12 -3.91 7.46
CA THR A 128 9.00 -4.43 6.42
C THR A 128 9.88 -3.32 5.83
N THR A 129 9.30 -2.17 5.52
CA THR A 129 10.03 -1.00 4.98
C THR A 129 11.08 -0.49 5.97
N LEU A 130 10.77 -0.45 7.27
CA LEU A 130 11.73 -0.05 8.30
C LEU A 130 12.90 -1.04 8.43
N LYS A 131 12.63 -2.35 8.33
CA LYS A 131 13.68 -3.38 8.32
C LYS A 131 14.57 -3.23 7.09
N PHE A 132 13.97 -3.07 5.92
CA PHE A 132 14.71 -2.86 4.67
C PHE A 132 15.61 -1.63 4.74
N LYS A 133 15.10 -0.50 5.25
CA LYS A 133 15.86 0.73 5.42
C LYS A 133 17.09 0.56 6.33
N LYS A 134 16.98 -0.29 7.35
CA LYS A 134 18.14 -0.60 8.24
C LYS A 134 19.20 -1.43 7.51
N LEU A 135 18.77 -2.38 6.67
CA LEU A 135 19.69 -3.23 5.91
C LEU A 135 20.45 -2.43 4.85
N VAL A 136 19.75 -1.60 4.07
CA VAL A 136 20.38 -0.76 3.03
C VAL A 136 21.34 0.28 3.60
N LYS A 137 21.16 0.75 4.83
CA LYS A 137 22.12 1.66 5.48
C LYS A 137 23.39 0.98 6.02
N GLN A 138 23.41 -0.34 6.08
CA GLN A 138 24.55 -1.12 6.59
C GLN A 138 25.49 -1.61 5.47
N VAL A 139 25.09 -1.46 4.23
CA VAL A 139 25.87 -1.73 3.01
C VAL A 139 26.43 -0.41 2.50
#